data_aa9c10879e5cd07f72dadb030c17239a
#
_entry.id   aa9c10879e5cd07f72dadb030c17239a
#
_cell.length_a   1.000
_cell.length_b   1.000
_cell.length_c   1.000
_cell.angle_alpha   90.00
_cell.angle_beta   90.00
_cell.angle_gamma   90.00
#
_symmetry.space_group_name_H-M   'P 1'
#
loop_
_entity.id
_entity.type
_entity.pdbx_description
1 polymer ?
#
loop_
_entity_poly.entity_id
_entity_poly.type
_entity_poly.pdbx_seq_one_letter_code
_entity_poly.pdbx_strand_id
1 'polypeptide(L)'
;MINNDGTTATITGLKDRYTSSASLSGDTLNFTRNDGSTYSVSGIASSQDIKNVTNKVGELGTRVNRAGAGAAALAALHPLDFDPDDKWDVAAGYGNYKDAHAVAVGAFYRPNEDTMFSVGGSFGGGENMVNAGVSVKLGQGNHVSTSRVALAREVEDLKAIVKAQSAEIKAMRGAMQSGASVMKDVDSPDVPKDHWEYSC
;
A
#
# COMPACT_ATOMS: atom_id res chain seq x y z
N MET A 1 70.67 -45.68 22.71
CA MET A 1 71.77 -44.75 22.38
C MET A 1 73.05 -45.34 22.92
N ILE A 2 74.11 -45.38 22.16
CA ILE A 2 75.43 -45.76 22.56
C ILE A 2 76.18 -44.47 22.91
N ASN A 3 76.64 -44.34 24.13
CA ASN A 3 77.43 -43.18 24.57
C ASN A 3 78.84 -43.28 23.99
N ASN A 4 79.58 -42.20 23.95
CA ASN A 4 80.93 -42.13 23.41
C ASN A 4 81.95 -43.00 24.21
N ASP A 5 81.56 -43.43 25.38
CA ASP A 5 82.32 -44.35 26.26
C ASP A 5 81.97 -45.83 26.06
N GLY A 6 81.13 -46.16 25.08
CA GLY A 6 80.65 -47.49 24.80
C GLY A 6 79.51 -48.00 25.69
N THR A 7 79.03 -47.20 26.63
CA THR A 7 77.90 -47.56 27.46
C THR A 7 76.57 -47.35 26.71
N THR A 8 75.62 -48.22 26.99
CA THR A 8 74.29 -48.13 26.37
C THR A 8 73.32 -47.48 27.31
N ALA A 9 72.81 -46.32 26.97
CA ALA A 9 71.61 -45.72 27.63
C ALA A 9 70.34 -46.27 27.03
N THR A 10 69.61 -47.06 27.81
CA THR A 10 68.30 -47.53 27.41
C THR A 10 67.22 -46.55 27.93
N ILE A 11 66.56 -45.84 27.03
CA ILE A 11 65.40 -45.03 27.37
C ILE A 11 64.20 -45.99 27.39
N THR A 12 63.72 -46.33 28.59
CA THR A 12 62.49 -47.11 28.76
C THR A 12 61.32 -46.19 28.95
N GLY A 13 60.14 -46.51 28.36
CA GLY A 13 58.90 -45.76 28.54
C GLY A 13 58.53 -44.80 27.44
N LEU A 14 59.38 -44.65 26.42
CA LEU A 14 58.91 -43.98 25.18
C LEU A 14 57.90 -44.88 24.51
N LYS A 15 56.61 -44.48 24.60
CA LYS A 15 55.51 -45.06 23.80
C LYS A 15 55.25 -44.14 22.63
N ASP A 16 55.51 -44.67 21.47
CA ASP A 16 55.12 -43.96 20.26
C ASP A 16 53.57 -43.99 20.14
N ARG A 17 52.93 -42.85 20.37
CA ARG A 17 51.47 -42.69 20.34
C ARG A 17 51.06 -41.98 19.09
N TYR A 18 50.40 -42.70 18.20
CA TYR A 18 49.82 -42.13 16.99
C TYR A 18 48.35 -42.52 16.86
N THR A 19 47.59 -41.70 16.14
CA THR A 19 46.19 -41.99 15.82
C THR A 19 46.14 -43.12 14.79
N SER A 20 45.55 -44.23 15.15
CA SER A 20 45.43 -45.44 14.31
C SER A 20 44.14 -45.41 13.47
N SER A 21 43.09 -44.78 13.98
CA SER A 21 41.84 -44.63 13.26
C SER A 21 41.05 -43.40 13.70
N ALA A 22 40.16 -42.93 12.81
CA ALA A 22 39.21 -41.87 13.10
C ALA A 22 37.83 -42.27 12.57
N SER A 23 36.78 -41.92 13.30
CA SER A 23 35.40 -42.14 12.90
C SER A 23 34.52 -40.96 13.27
N LEU A 24 33.60 -40.56 12.38
CA LEU A 24 32.62 -39.50 12.62
C LEU A 24 31.32 -40.13 13.13
N SER A 25 30.84 -39.65 14.27
CA SER A 25 29.54 -40.06 14.83
C SER A 25 28.76 -38.80 15.25
N GLY A 26 27.71 -38.48 14.50
CA GLY A 26 26.99 -37.23 14.68
C GLY A 26 27.88 -36.01 14.43
N ASP A 27 28.00 -35.15 15.41
CA ASP A 27 28.86 -33.95 15.44
C ASP A 27 30.22 -34.16 16.05
N THR A 28 30.61 -35.42 16.36
CA THR A 28 31.80 -35.77 17.12
C THR A 28 32.73 -36.64 16.27
N LEU A 29 33.97 -36.19 16.09
CA LEU A 29 35.04 -36.95 15.48
C LEU A 29 35.80 -37.68 16.56
N ASN A 30 35.74 -39.03 16.56
CA ASN A 30 36.41 -39.90 17.51
C ASN A 30 37.71 -40.42 16.91
N PHE A 31 38.77 -40.32 17.68
CA PHE A 31 40.09 -40.81 17.31
C PHE A 31 40.50 -41.96 18.24
N THR A 32 41.03 -43.00 17.68
CA THR A 32 41.61 -44.12 18.43
C THR A 32 43.12 -44.15 18.21
N ARG A 33 43.88 -44.24 19.29
CA ARG A 33 45.34 -44.40 19.22
C ARG A 33 45.75 -45.84 19.17
N ASN A 34 46.99 -46.09 18.76
CA ASN A 34 47.60 -47.43 18.71
C ASN A 34 47.67 -48.16 20.06
N ASP A 35 47.56 -47.41 21.18
CA ASP A 35 47.54 -47.99 22.54
C ASP A 35 46.12 -48.27 23.06
N GLY A 36 45.09 -48.11 22.17
CA GLY A 36 43.68 -48.32 22.50
C GLY A 36 43.02 -47.13 23.20
N SER A 37 43.78 -46.07 23.57
CA SER A 37 43.19 -44.87 24.13
C SER A 37 42.44 -44.09 23.06
N THR A 38 41.34 -43.41 23.45
CA THR A 38 40.52 -42.60 22.60
C THR A 38 40.49 -41.14 23.02
N TYR A 39 40.31 -40.24 22.05
CA TYR A 39 39.97 -38.85 22.30
C TYR A 39 39.01 -38.38 21.24
N SER A 40 38.21 -37.35 21.50
CA SER A 40 37.20 -36.87 20.60
C SER A 40 37.20 -35.37 20.50
N VAL A 41 36.76 -34.88 19.34
CA VAL A 41 36.46 -33.46 19.06
C VAL A 41 35.01 -33.36 18.70
N SER A 42 34.21 -32.63 19.48
CA SER A 42 32.78 -32.40 19.25
C SER A 42 32.52 -31.02 18.64
N GLY A 43 31.31 -30.81 18.14
CA GLY A 43 30.90 -29.57 17.51
C GLY A 43 31.32 -29.43 16.03
N ILE A 44 31.59 -30.56 15.37
CA ILE A 44 31.93 -30.60 13.95
C ILE A 44 30.61 -30.74 13.15
N ALA A 45 30.30 -29.74 12.29
CA ALA A 45 29.14 -29.82 11.45
C ALA A 45 29.23 -31.00 10.47
N SER A 46 28.27 -31.88 10.52
CA SER A 46 28.16 -33.00 9.57
C SER A 46 27.68 -32.53 8.20
N SER A 47 27.92 -33.36 7.17
CA SER A 47 27.35 -33.10 5.84
C SER A 47 25.82 -33.00 5.85
N GLN A 48 25.16 -33.67 6.81
CA GLN A 48 23.70 -33.60 6.98
C GLN A 48 23.27 -32.24 7.55
N ASP A 49 24.04 -31.68 8.51
CA ASP A 49 23.74 -30.36 9.06
C ASP A 49 23.86 -29.28 8.00
N ILE A 50 24.89 -29.35 7.17
CA ILE A 50 25.08 -28.43 6.03
C ILE A 50 23.91 -28.56 5.05
N LYS A 51 23.46 -29.77 4.70
CA LYS A 51 22.29 -29.99 3.85
C LYS A 51 21.01 -29.41 4.47
N ASN A 52 20.83 -29.62 5.78
CA ASN A 52 19.66 -29.10 6.49
C ASN A 52 19.63 -27.56 6.48
N VAL A 53 20.78 -26.92 6.72
CA VAL A 53 20.91 -25.47 6.64
C VAL A 53 20.66 -24.98 5.21
N THR A 54 21.24 -25.63 4.21
CA THR A 54 21.05 -25.26 2.79
C THR A 54 19.58 -25.34 2.39
N ASN A 55 18.87 -26.40 2.81
CA ASN A 55 17.43 -26.54 2.54
C ASN A 55 16.62 -25.41 3.23
N LYS A 56 16.90 -25.11 4.51
CA LYS A 56 16.23 -24.03 5.23
C LYS A 56 16.49 -22.65 4.60
N VAL A 57 17.71 -22.42 4.10
CA VAL A 57 18.03 -21.18 3.37
C VAL A 57 17.24 -21.09 2.07
N GLY A 58 17.09 -22.20 1.34
CA GLY A 58 16.26 -22.28 0.13
C GLY A 58 14.78 -22.02 0.42
N GLU A 59 14.23 -22.63 1.48
CA GLU A 59 12.87 -22.38 1.93
C GLU A 59 12.65 -20.91 2.32
N LEU A 60 13.60 -20.32 3.06
CA LEU A 60 13.55 -18.91 3.43
C LEU A 60 13.54 -18.01 2.19
N GLY A 61 14.38 -18.31 1.20
CA GLY A 61 14.40 -17.58 -0.07
C GLY A 61 13.04 -17.60 -0.77
N THR A 62 12.40 -18.77 -0.82
CA THR A 62 11.06 -18.92 -1.40
C THR A 62 10.00 -18.10 -0.62
N ARG A 63 10.03 -18.13 0.71
CA ARG A 63 9.13 -17.36 1.56
C ARG A 63 9.32 -15.86 1.36
N VAL A 64 10.55 -15.40 1.27
CA VAL A 64 10.87 -13.98 0.98
C VAL A 64 10.33 -13.56 -0.38
N ASN A 65 10.46 -14.40 -1.41
CA ASN A 65 9.91 -14.11 -2.73
C ASN A 65 8.38 -14.00 -2.70
N ARG A 66 7.70 -14.90 -1.99
CA ARG A 66 6.24 -14.87 -1.79
C ARG A 66 5.78 -13.63 -1.01
N ALA A 67 6.49 -13.28 0.07
CA ALA A 67 6.22 -12.06 0.82
C ALA A 67 6.41 -10.81 -0.06
N GLY A 68 7.46 -10.78 -0.89
CA GLY A 68 7.68 -9.71 -1.86
C GLY A 68 6.55 -9.57 -2.89
N ALA A 69 6.05 -10.69 -3.43
CA ALA A 69 4.92 -10.69 -4.34
C ALA A 69 3.62 -10.22 -3.64
N GLY A 70 3.39 -10.66 -2.40
CA GLY A 70 2.26 -10.21 -1.58
C GLY A 70 2.28 -8.71 -1.30
N ALA A 71 3.45 -8.18 -0.94
CA ALA A 71 3.62 -6.75 -0.73
C ALA A 71 3.41 -5.94 -2.02
N ALA A 72 3.90 -6.41 -3.16
CA ALA A 72 3.66 -5.78 -4.46
C ALA A 72 2.17 -5.78 -4.84
N ALA A 73 1.45 -6.88 -4.57
CA ALA A 73 0.01 -6.96 -4.80
C ALA A 73 -0.77 -5.98 -3.92
N LEU A 74 -0.43 -5.86 -2.62
CA LEU A 74 -1.04 -4.88 -1.70
C LEU A 74 -0.73 -3.44 -2.11
N ALA A 75 0.48 -3.17 -2.59
CA ALA A 75 0.87 -1.84 -3.07
C ALA A 75 0.13 -1.42 -4.35
N ALA A 76 -0.43 -2.38 -5.11
CA ALA A 76 -1.26 -2.11 -6.29
C ALA A 76 -2.71 -1.73 -5.95
N LEU A 77 -3.12 -1.81 -4.68
CA LEU A 77 -4.46 -1.43 -4.24
C LEU A 77 -4.56 0.10 -4.15
N HIS A 78 -5.34 0.69 -5.02
CA HIS A 78 -5.56 2.13 -5.04
C HIS A 78 -7.06 2.43 -4.99
N PRO A 79 -7.51 3.31 -4.08
CA PRO A 79 -8.89 3.79 -4.10
C PRO A 79 -9.11 4.73 -5.29
N LEU A 80 -10.35 4.82 -5.74
CA LEU A 80 -10.80 5.82 -6.71
C LEU A 80 -10.85 7.22 -6.10
N ASP A 81 -11.15 8.24 -6.91
CA ASP A 81 -11.37 9.60 -6.42
C ASP A 81 -12.59 9.62 -5.46
N PHE A 82 -12.55 10.55 -4.48
CA PHE A 82 -13.63 10.66 -3.51
C PHE A 82 -14.96 11.06 -4.18
N ASP A 83 -16.01 10.29 -3.91
CA ASP A 83 -17.39 10.63 -4.26
C ASP A 83 -18.19 10.80 -2.95
N PRO A 84 -18.91 11.95 -2.76
CA PRO A 84 -19.73 12.15 -1.57
C PRO A 84 -20.86 11.13 -1.37
N ASP A 85 -21.37 10.55 -2.47
CA ASP A 85 -22.47 9.59 -2.45
C ASP A 85 -21.98 8.16 -2.28
N ASP A 86 -20.78 7.83 -2.82
CA ASP A 86 -20.17 6.52 -2.75
C ASP A 86 -18.94 6.54 -1.83
N LYS A 87 -19.14 6.12 -0.59
CA LYS A 87 -18.11 6.15 0.47
C LYS A 87 -17.23 4.91 0.52
N TRP A 88 -17.57 3.89 -0.26
CA TRP A 88 -16.86 2.62 -0.27
C TRP A 88 -16.24 2.36 -1.62
N ASP A 89 -14.94 2.02 -1.60
CA ASP A 89 -14.20 1.53 -2.75
C ASP A 89 -13.69 0.12 -2.50
N VAL A 90 -13.67 -0.69 -3.53
CA VAL A 90 -13.03 -2.01 -3.52
C VAL A 90 -12.00 -2.05 -4.63
N ALA A 91 -10.81 -2.51 -4.31
CA ALA A 91 -9.72 -2.66 -5.27
C ALA A 91 -9.18 -4.10 -5.25
N ALA A 92 -8.68 -4.54 -6.40
CA ALA A 92 -7.94 -5.77 -6.55
C ALA A 92 -6.57 -5.47 -7.17
N GLY A 93 -5.55 -6.19 -6.72
CA GLY A 93 -4.18 -6.02 -7.17
C GLY A 93 -3.53 -7.37 -7.47
N TYR A 94 -2.56 -7.35 -8.36
CA TYR A 94 -1.69 -8.48 -8.66
C TYR A 94 -0.24 -8.06 -8.46
N GLY A 95 0.54 -8.92 -7.83
CA GLY A 95 1.97 -8.71 -7.61
C GLY A 95 2.77 -9.92 -8.08
N ASN A 96 3.93 -9.62 -8.64
CA ASN A 96 4.94 -10.60 -8.99
C ASN A 96 6.27 -10.16 -8.39
N TYR A 97 7.00 -11.09 -7.81
CA TYR A 97 8.36 -10.86 -7.36
C TYR A 97 9.19 -12.11 -7.59
N LYS A 98 10.18 -12.02 -8.50
CA LYS A 98 10.98 -13.15 -9.00
C LYS A 98 10.07 -14.27 -9.54
N ASP A 99 10.07 -15.42 -8.89
CA ASP A 99 9.32 -16.62 -9.24
C ASP A 99 8.00 -16.78 -8.46
N ALA A 100 7.63 -15.80 -7.65
CA ALA A 100 6.43 -15.82 -6.83
C ALA A 100 5.38 -14.81 -7.34
N HIS A 101 4.11 -15.20 -7.15
CA HIS A 101 2.94 -14.42 -7.54
C HIS A 101 1.96 -14.32 -6.38
N ALA A 102 1.26 -13.20 -6.29
CA ALA A 102 0.19 -12.99 -5.33
C ALA A 102 -0.94 -12.14 -5.91
N VAL A 103 -2.13 -12.31 -5.37
CA VAL A 103 -3.28 -11.43 -5.61
C VAL A 103 -3.65 -10.76 -4.30
N ALA A 104 -4.14 -9.53 -4.38
CA ALA A 104 -4.63 -8.80 -3.22
C ALA A 104 -6.03 -8.26 -3.48
N VAL A 105 -6.81 -8.15 -2.42
CA VAL A 105 -8.08 -7.43 -2.41
C VAL A 105 -8.10 -6.47 -1.23
N GLY A 106 -8.73 -5.32 -1.41
CA GLY A 106 -8.84 -4.33 -0.36
C GLY A 106 -10.12 -3.54 -0.47
N ALA A 107 -10.57 -3.04 0.67
CA ALA A 107 -11.68 -2.13 0.79
C ALA A 107 -11.22 -0.83 1.43
N PHE A 108 -11.78 0.27 0.97
CA PHE A 108 -11.50 1.62 1.43
C PHE A 108 -12.83 2.26 1.83
N TYR A 109 -12.84 2.92 2.97
CA TYR A 109 -14.00 3.66 3.47
C TYR A 109 -13.62 5.11 3.69
N ARG A 110 -14.34 6.02 3.04
CA ARG A 110 -14.13 7.48 3.13
C ARG A 110 -15.38 8.14 3.69
N PRO A 111 -15.45 8.41 5.00
CA PRO A 111 -16.57 9.15 5.58
C PRO A 111 -16.65 10.58 5.03
N ASN A 112 -15.51 11.17 4.70
CA ASN A 112 -15.35 12.51 4.12
C ASN A 112 -14.09 12.58 3.26
N GLU A 113 -13.86 13.71 2.60
CA GLU A 113 -12.70 13.94 1.72
C GLU A 113 -11.35 13.88 2.44
N ASP A 114 -11.34 14.15 3.75
CA ASP A 114 -10.12 14.30 4.54
C ASP A 114 -9.71 13.04 5.30
N THR A 115 -10.60 12.04 5.37
CA THR A 115 -10.37 10.82 6.15
C THR A 115 -10.62 9.58 5.29
N MET A 116 -9.69 8.63 5.37
CA MET A 116 -9.83 7.33 4.71
C MET A 116 -9.37 6.21 5.64
N PHE A 117 -10.17 5.18 5.73
CA PHE A 117 -9.84 3.89 6.33
C PHE A 117 -9.60 2.88 5.23
N SER A 118 -8.63 2.01 5.41
CA SER A 118 -8.32 0.94 4.46
C SER A 118 -8.08 -0.39 5.17
N VAL A 119 -8.51 -1.46 4.55
CA VAL A 119 -8.19 -2.82 4.94
C VAL A 119 -7.93 -3.63 3.69
N GLY A 120 -6.90 -4.46 3.72
CA GLY A 120 -6.55 -5.30 2.57
C GLY A 120 -5.90 -6.61 2.99
N GLY A 121 -5.93 -7.57 2.08
CA GLY A 121 -5.24 -8.84 2.25
C GLY A 121 -4.65 -9.32 0.93
N SER A 122 -3.47 -9.92 0.99
CA SER A 122 -2.87 -10.60 -0.14
C SER A 122 -2.80 -12.11 0.10
N PHE A 123 -2.96 -12.85 -0.99
CA PHE A 123 -3.02 -14.31 -1.01
C PHE A 123 -2.11 -14.82 -2.13
N GLY A 124 -1.24 -15.78 -1.81
CA GLY A 124 -0.36 -16.37 -2.81
C GLY A 124 0.70 -17.26 -2.18
N GLY A 125 0.82 -18.48 -2.69
CA GLY A 125 1.91 -19.38 -2.35
C GLY A 125 2.06 -19.79 -0.88
N GLY A 126 1.08 -19.53 -0.01
CA GLY A 126 1.11 -19.91 1.41
C GLY A 126 1.63 -18.82 2.36
N GLU A 127 2.03 -17.66 1.85
CA GLU A 127 2.38 -16.48 2.66
C GLU A 127 1.26 -15.43 2.48
N ASN A 128 0.25 -15.50 3.34
CA ASN A 128 -0.86 -14.54 3.33
C ASN A 128 -0.51 -13.32 4.20
N MET A 129 -0.90 -12.14 3.74
CA MET A 129 -0.65 -10.89 4.44
C MET A 129 -1.95 -10.11 4.59
N VAL A 130 -2.06 -9.36 5.68
CA VAL A 130 -3.18 -8.45 5.94
C VAL A 130 -2.61 -7.10 6.32
N ASN A 131 -3.22 -6.05 5.82
CA ASN A 131 -2.92 -4.68 6.24
C ASN A 131 -4.18 -3.92 6.60
N ALA A 132 -4.03 -2.92 7.44
CA ALA A 132 -5.05 -1.93 7.74
C ALA A 132 -4.38 -0.58 7.90
N GLY A 133 -5.06 0.47 7.50
CA GLY A 133 -4.53 1.82 7.54
C GLY A 133 -5.60 2.88 7.75
N VAL A 134 -5.17 4.03 8.25
CA VAL A 134 -5.96 5.25 8.32
C VAL A 134 -5.14 6.39 7.73
N SER A 135 -5.76 7.22 6.90
CA SER A 135 -5.16 8.42 6.36
C SER A 135 -6.04 9.61 6.69
N VAL A 136 -5.42 10.71 7.16
CA VAL A 136 -6.11 11.94 7.52
C VAL A 136 -5.32 13.11 6.94
N LYS A 137 -6.00 14.02 6.23
CA LYS A 137 -5.40 15.28 5.81
C LYS A 137 -5.23 16.19 7.03
N LEU A 138 -4.03 16.72 7.21
CA LEU A 138 -3.70 17.68 8.27
C LEU A 138 -3.44 19.03 7.63
N GLY A 139 -4.14 20.07 8.10
CA GLY A 139 -3.95 21.44 7.60
C GLY A 139 -5.22 22.27 7.69
N GLN A 140 -5.09 23.58 7.46
CA GLN A 140 -6.23 24.49 7.31
C GLN A 140 -6.76 24.32 5.87
N GLY A 141 -7.84 23.53 5.72
CA GLY A 141 -8.56 23.44 4.45
C GLY A 141 -9.31 24.72 4.15
N ASN A 142 -9.27 25.19 2.93
CA ASN A 142 -10.10 26.32 2.45
C ASN A 142 -11.51 25.85 2.03
N HIS A 143 -12.03 24.79 2.59
CA HIS A 143 -13.38 24.22 2.34
C HIS A 143 -13.73 24.01 0.86
N VAL A 144 -12.75 24.09 -0.04
CA VAL A 144 -12.94 23.78 -1.45
C VAL A 144 -12.61 22.31 -1.66
N SER A 145 -13.58 21.52 -2.08
CA SER A 145 -13.36 20.12 -2.42
C SER A 145 -12.33 19.98 -3.55
N THR A 146 -11.37 19.11 -3.38
CA THR A 146 -10.41 18.74 -4.43
C THR A 146 -10.90 17.54 -5.26
N SER A 147 -12.04 16.95 -4.89
CA SER A 147 -12.66 15.87 -5.64
C SER A 147 -13.24 16.37 -6.95
N ARG A 148 -12.84 15.76 -8.07
CA ARG A 148 -13.37 16.07 -9.39
C ARG A 148 -14.89 15.86 -9.47
N VAL A 149 -15.40 14.84 -8.78
CA VAL A 149 -16.82 14.50 -8.74
C VAL A 149 -17.61 15.57 -8.00
N ALA A 150 -17.14 15.98 -6.82
CA ALA A 150 -17.77 17.04 -6.03
C ALA A 150 -17.77 18.37 -6.79
N LEU A 151 -16.64 18.77 -7.39
CA LEU A 151 -16.54 19.97 -8.21
C LEU A 151 -17.46 19.93 -9.45
N ALA A 152 -17.58 18.77 -10.12
CA ALA A 152 -18.47 18.63 -11.26
C ALA A 152 -19.93 18.84 -10.87
N ARG A 153 -20.37 18.33 -9.72
CA ARG A 153 -21.73 18.56 -9.18
C ARG A 153 -21.97 20.02 -8.83
N GLU A 154 -21.03 20.65 -8.14
CA GLU A 154 -21.14 22.07 -7.81
C GLU A 154 -21.28 22.94 -9.08
N VAL A 155 -20.53 22.62 -10.13
CA VAL A 155 -20.65 23.28 -11.43
C VAL A 155 -22.02 23.03 -12.07
N GLU A 156 -22.60 21.85 -11.92
CA GLU A 156 -23.93 21.53 -12.47
C GLU A 156 -25.02 22.27 -11.71
N ASP A 157 -24.94 22.33 -10.39
CA ASP A 157 -25.86 23.10 -9.53
C ASP A 157 -25.78 24.60 -9.85
N LEU A 158 -24.57 25.17 -9.98
CA LEU A 158 -24.36 26.54 -10.37
C LEU A 158 -24.95 26.86 -11.75
N LYS A 159 -24.81 25.97 -12.73
CA LYS A 159 -25.44 26.10 -14.05
C LYS A 159 -26.96 26.13 -13.97
N ALA A 160 -27.54 25.29 -13.09
CA ALA A 160 -28.99 25.28 -12.88
C ALA A 160 -29.47 26.61 -12.27
N ILE A 161 -28.78 27.13 -11.27
CA ILE A 161 -29.09 28.42 -10.65
C ILE A 161 -28.97 29.57 -11.66
N VAL A 162 -27.88 29.61 -12.43
CA VAL A 162 -27.69 30.65 -13.48
C VAL A 162 -28.79 30.59 -14.54
N LYS A 163 -29.23 29.38 -14.90
CA LYS A 163 -30.34 29.22 -15.85
C LYS A 163 -31.68 29.74 -15.30
N ALA A 164 -31.97 29.46 -14.03
CA ALA A 164 -33.14 29.97 -13.32
C ALA A 164 -33.14 31.51 -13.24
N GLN A 165 -32.02 32.09 -12.82
CA GLN A 165 -31.83 33.55 -12.74
C GLN A 165 -31.93 34.20 -14.13
N SER A 166 -31.41 33.59 -15.17
CA SER A 166 -31.50 34.08 -16.53
C SER A 166 -32.97 34.11 -17.03
N ALA A 167 -33.77 33.11 -16.67
CA ALA A 167 -35.19 33.07 -16.99
C ALA A 167 -35.99 34.16 -16.25
N GLU A 168 -35.66 34.40 -14.96
CA GLU A 168 -36.27 35.45 -14.15
C GLU A 168 -35.94 36.85 -14.67
N ILE A 169 -34.69 37.10 -15.01
CA ILE A 169 -34.26 38.36 -15.65
C ILE A 169 -34.98 38.60 -16.97
N LYS A 170 -35.15 37.55 -17.77
CA LYS A 170 -35.88 37.64 -19.04
C LYS A 170 -37.35 37.95 -18.84
N ALA A 171 -37.99 37.36 -17.81
CA ALA A 171 -39.39 37.66 -17.46
C ALA A 171 -39.54 39.10 -16.95
N MET A 172 -38.66 39.59 -16.08
CA MET A 172 -38.65 40.97 -15.62
C MET A 172 -38.44 41.96 -16.75
N ARG A 173 -37.53 41.71 -17.69
CA ARG A 173 -37.33 42.55 -18.88
C ARG A 173 -38.58 42.60 -19.76
N GLY A 174 -39.24 41.44 -19.94
CA GLY A 174 -40.50 41.38 -20.71
C GLY A 174 -41.61 42.20 -20.03
N ALA A 175 -41.74 42.13 -18.71
CA ALA A 175 -42.70 42.93 -17.96
C ALA A 175 -42.41 44.43 -18.04
N MET A 176 -41.15 44.83 -17.92
CA MET A 176 -40.76 46.26 -18.09
C MET A 176 -41.01 46.79 -19.49
N GLN A 177 -40.79 45.94 -20.50
CA GLN A 177 -41.02 46.33 -21.92
C GLN A 177 -42.50 46.45 -22.24
N SER A 178 -43.35 45.57 -21.67
CA SER A 178 -44.83 45.69 -21.81
C SER A 178 -45.36 46.90 -21.01
N GLY A 179 -44.83 47.20 -19.83
CA GLY A 179 -45.15 48.40 -19.07
C GLY A 179 -44.78 49.72 -19.80
N ALA A 180 -43.61 49.70 -20.46
CA ALA A 180 -43.18 50.85 -21.26
C ALA A 180 -44.03 51.05 -22.54
N SER A 181 -44.57 49.98 -23.13
CA SER A 181 -45.48 50.09 -24.26
C SER A 181 -46.85 50.64 -23.83
N VAL A 182 -47.37 50.24 -22.65
CA VAL A 182 -48.61 50.80 -22.10
C VAL A 182 -48.46 52.27 -21.77
N MET A 183 -47.32 52.74 -21.26
CA MET A 183 -47.08 54.20 -21.06
C MET A 183 -46.99 54.97 -22.40
N LYS A 184 -46.50 54.34 -23.46
CA LYS A 184 -46.43 54.96 -24.77
C LYS A 184 -47.84 55.18 -25.42
N ASP A 185 -48.73 54.23 -25.14
CA ASP A 185 -50.11 54.31 -25.61
C ASP A 185 -50.97 55.32 -24.83
N VAL A 186 -50.58 55.68 -23.60
CA VAL A 186 -51.20 56.72 -22.79
C VAL A 186 -50.78 58.12 -23.22
N ASP A 187 -49.63 58.27 -23.88
CA ASP A 187 -49.16 59.56 -24.42
C ASP A 187 -49.52 59.79 -25.89
N SER A 188 -50.51 59.04 -26.40
CA SER A 188 -51.09 59.21 -27.75
C SER A 188 -51.94 60.44 -27.79
N PRO A 189 -51.81 61.29 -28.83
CA PRO A 189 -52.41 62.65 -28.90
C PRO A 189 -53.93 62.71 -29.20
N ASP A 190 -54.70 61.65 -28.91
CA ASP A 190 -56.14 61.57 -29.09
C ASP A 190 -56.99 61.92 -27.84
N VAL A 191 -56.45 62.65 -26.89
CA VAL A 191 -57.31 63.29 -25.89
C VAL A 191 -57.84 64.62 -26.46
N PRO A 192 -59.16 64.78 -26.64
CA PRO A 192 -59.71 66.01 -27.12
C PRO A 192 -59.33 67.17 -26.20
N LYS A 193 -58.77 68.22 -26.77
CA LYS A 193 -58.35 69.46 -26.06
C LYS A 193 -59.50 70.41 -25.78
N ASP A 194 -60.70 70.00 -25.67
CA ASP A 194 -61.84 70.84 -25.55
C ASP A 194 -62.55 70.61 -24.24
N HIS A 195 -62.00 71.03 -23.16
CA HIS A 195 -62.85 71.41 -22.00
C HIS A 195 -62.05 72.13 -20.88
N TRP A 196 -61.43 73.24 -21.17
CA TRP A 196 -61.00 74.18 -20.11
C TRP A 196 -61.31 75.61 -20.58
N GLU A 197 -62.61 75.99 -20.80
CA GLU A 197 -62.98 77.39 -20.72
C GLU A 197 -63.44 77.68 -19.33
N TYR A 198 -62.62 78.47 -18.60
CA TYR A 198 -63.04 79.15 -17.39
C TYR A 198 -63.91 80.32 -17.80
N SER A 199 -65.18 80.27 -17.46
CA SER A 199 -66.04 81.47 -17.40
C SER A 199 -65.83 82.18 -16.10
N CYS A 200 -65.52 83.49 -16.14
CA CYS A 200 -65.54 84.44 -15.05
C CYS A 200 -66.91 84.56 -14.42
#